data_097db0ecb971de977d01cfb1d36e64fb
#
_entry.id   097db0ecb971de977d01cfb1d36e64fb
#
_cell.length_a   1.000
_cell.length_b   1.000
_cell.length_c   1.000
_cell.angle_alpha   90.00
_cell.angle_beta   90.00
_cell.angle_gamma   90.00
#
_symmetry.space_group_name_H-M   'P 1'
#
loop_
_entity.id
_entity.type
_entity.pdbx_description
1 polymer ?
#
loop_
_entity_poly.entity_id
_entity_poly.type
_entity_poly.pdbx_seq_one_letter_code
_entity_poly.pdbx_strand_id
1 'polypeptide(L)'
;FGTTAYHAVWEKVCATVFDNKLNTTLGQLKMSVPLAEEYKSKSKETLINIIEKPKWKGTDMEEQDASDTLIPDLISVPQIDGVDYFLIFDAKYYNIQLEKGKSLRGNPGVSDVTKQYLYQLAYRHFIKAHNIAVVKNCFLMPTEKDEIINKGTARMPMLEALGLENIQIRLMPATSMYEHYLAQKKIDISLLEL
;
A
#
# COMPACT_ATOMS: atom_id res chain seq x y z
N PHE A 1 -6.37 19.41 -23.10
CA PHE A 1 -5.08 18.85 -22.75
C PHE A 1 -5.15 18.27 -21.34
N GLY A 2 -5.65 17.01 -21.21
CA GLY A 2 -5.54 16.26 -19.97
C GLY A 2 -4.29 15.44 -20.02
N THR A 3 -3.36 15.63 -19.09
CA THR A 3 -2.16 14.81 -19.01
C THR A 3 -2.47 13.56 -18.21
N THR A 4 -2.17 12.39 -18.77
CA THR A 4 -2.10 11.10 -18.05
C THR A 4 -1.04 11.13 -16.93
N ALA A 5 -0.28 12.24 -16.82
CA ALA A 5 0.78 12.44 -15.86
C ALA A 5 0.32 12.65 -14.40
N TYR A 6 -0.92 13.06 -14.16
CA TYR A 6 -1.37 13.37 -12.78
C TYR A 6 -1.38 12.16 -11.86
N HIS A 7 -1.71 10.97 -12.36
CA HIS A 7 -1.62 9.73 -11.57
C HIS A 7 -0.20 9.47 -11.09
N ALA A 8 0.77 9.48 -12.02
CA ALA A 8 2.17 9.22 -11.69
C ALA A 8 2.75 10.28 -10.75
N VAL A 9 2.33 11.55 -10.88
CA VAL A 9 2.73 12.62 -9.96
C VAL A 9 2.15 12.36 -8.57
N TRP A 10 0.87 12.02 -8.47
CA TRP A 10 0.22 11.73 -7.19
C TRP A 10 0.83 10.52 -6.50
N GLU A 11 1.08 9.42 -7.21
CA GLU A 11 1.79 8.25 -6.71
C GLU A 11 3.16 8.63 -6.13
N LYS A 12 3.94 9.45 -6.87
CA LYS A 12 5.25 9.91 -6.41
C LYS A 12 5.17 10.81 -5.17
N VAL A 13 4.18 11.68 -5.10
CA VAL A 13 3.90 12.51 -3.92
C VAL A 13 3.59 11.62 -2.73
N CYS A 14 2.63 10.70 -2.85
CA CYS A 14 2.29 9.76 -1.79
C CYS A 14 3.49 8.91 -1.36
N ALA A 15 4.24 8.34 -2.31
CA ALA A 15 5.41 7.52 -2.03
C ALA A 15 6.48 8.28 -1.22
N THR A 16 6.67 9.57 -1.52
CA THR A 16 7.63 10.41 -0.79
C THR A 16 7.11 10.78 0.60
N VAL A 17 5.87 11.25 0.68
CA VAL A 17 5.29 11.79 1.90
C VAL A 17 5.01 10.70 2.94
N PHE A 18 4.65 9.50 2.51
CA PHE A 18 4.41 8.34 3.38
C PHE A 18 5.61 7.41 3.54
N ASP A 19 6.79 7.86 3.15
CA ASP A 19 8.05 7.12 3.38
C ASP A 19 8.05 5.70 2.81
N ASN A 20 7.83 5.59 1.48
CA ASN A 20 7.77 4.32 0.78
C ASN A 20 9.02 3.45 1.02
N LYS A 21 8.81 2.22 1.47
CA LYS A 21 9.84 1.22 1.79
C LYS A 21 10.02 0.11 0.75
N LEU A 22 9.27 0.14 -0.36
CA LEU A 22 9.33 -0.94 -1.37
C LEU A 22 10.75 -1.27 -1.82
N ASN A 23 11.57 -0.24 -2.04
CA ASN A 23 12.95 -0.39 -2.49
C ASN A 23 13.98 -0.36 -1.33
N THR A 24 13.51 -0.40 -0.07
CA THR A 24 14.38 -0.52 1.09
C THR A 24 14.76 -1.99 1.28
N THR A 25 16.05 -2.26 1.53
CA THR A 25 16.48 -3.63 1.80
C THR A 25 15.93 -4.11 3.14
N LEU A 26 15.66 -5.41 3.25
CA LEU A 26 15.08 -5.99 4.46
C LEU A 26 15.94 -5.69 5.71
N GLY A 27 17.25 -5.72 5.57
CA GLY A 27 18.17 -5.40 6.66
C GLY A 27 18.20 -3.92 7.07
N GLN A 28 17.63 -3.04 6.27
CA GLN A 28 17.51 -1.59 6.55
C GLN A 28 16.14 -1.18 7.07
N LEU A 29 15.16 -2.09 7.08
CA LEU A 29 13.86 -1.81 7.66
C LEU A 29 14.01 -1.59 9.17
N LYS A 30 13.44 -0.48 9.65
CA LYS A 30 13.41 -0.16 11.07
C LYS A 30 12.16 -0.76 11.68
N MET A 31 12.30 -1.91 12.33
CA MET A 31 11.24 -2.60 13.05
C MET A 31 11.62 -2.76 14.52
N SER A 32 10.64 -2.97 15.38
CA SER A 32 10.86 -3.21 16.83
C SER A 32 11.53 -4.55 17.08
N VAL A 33 11.40 -5.49 16.16
CA VAL A 33 12.02 -6.82 16.22
C VAL A 33 13.11 -6.96 15.16
N PRO A 34 14.17 -7.75 15.43
CA PRO A 34 15.20 -8.04 14.44
C PRO A 34 14.61 -8.82 13.26
N LEU A 35 15.30 -8.76 12.12
CA LEU A 35 14.93 -9.53 10.94
C LEU A 35 14.84 -11.03 11.27
N ALA A 36 13.68 -11.64 10.97
CA ALA A 36 13.41 -13.04 11.25
C ALA A 36 14.43 -13.96 10.56
N GLU A 37 14.75 -15.11 11.19
CA GLU A 37 15.84 -16.00 10.78
C GLU A 37 15.76 -16.37 9.29
N GLU A 38 14.57 -16.70 8.81
CA GLU A 38 14.31 -17.08 7.41
C GLU A 38 14.55 -15.96 6.40
N TYR A 39 14.59 -14.70 6.86
CA TYR A 39 14.88 -13.54 6.00
C TYR A 39 16.32 -13.02 6.14
N LYS A 40 17.14 -13.56 7.06
CA LYS A 40 18.52 -13.09 7.26
C LYS A 40 19.39 -13.27 6.02
N SER A 41 19.24 -14.38 5.31
CA SER A 41 19.94 -14.63 4.03
C SER A 41 19.51 -13.66 2.94
N LYS A 42 18.31 -13.12 3.03
CA LYS A 42 17.71 -12.15 2.11
C LYS A 42 17.83 -10.70 2.56
N SER A 43 18.68 -10.42 3.56
CA SER A 43 18.81 -9.08 4.16
C SER A 43 19.17 -7.96 3.16
N LYS A 44 19.81 -8.32 2.04
CA LYS A 44 20.15 -7.41 0.94
C LYS A 44 19.06 -7.28 -0.13
N GLU A 45 18.06 -8.14 -0.12
CA GLU A 45 16.91 -8.04 -1.00
C GLU A 45 16.00 -6.89 -0.54
N THR A 46 15.32 -6.27 -1.48
CA THR A 46 14.37 -5.18 -1.17
C THR A 46 13.00 -5.74 -0.81
N LEU A 47 12.19 -4.94 -0.13
CA LEU A 47 10.85 -5.34 0.30
C LEU A 47 9.95 -5.76 -0.89
N ILE A 48 10.12 -5.15 -2.08
CA ILE A 48 9.40 -5.57 -3.27
C ILE A 48 9.81 -6.96 -3.75
N ASN A 49 11.06 -7.35 -3.56
CA ASN A 49 11.60 -8.61 -4.08
C ASN A 49 11.14 -9.85 -3.30
N ILE A 50 10.51 -9.68 -2.15
CA ILE A 50 9.93 -10.82 -1.41
C ILE A 50 8.55 -11.23 -1.93
N ILE A 51 7.94 -10.45 -2.82
CA ILE A 51 6.70 -10.85 -3.51
C ILE A 51 7.05 -11.92 -4.53
N GLU A 52 6.47 -13.10 -4.34
CA GLU A 52 6.70 -14.23 -5.25
C GLU A 52 6.17 -13.93 -6.65
N LYS A 53 6.93 -14.40 -7.64
CA LYS A 53 6.54 -14.32 -9.05
C LYS A 53 5.64 -15.49 -9.43
N PRO A 54 4.71 -15.29 -10.38
CA PRO A 54 3.99 -16.41 -10.99
C PRO A 54 4.96 -17.42 -11.60
N LYS A 55 4.67 -18.69 -11.41
CA LYS A 55 5.48 -19.79 -11.95
C LYS A 55 4.75 -20.49 -13.09
N TRP A 56 5.47 -20.78 -14.14
CA TRP A 56 4.94 -21.39 -15.35
C TRP A 56 5.64 -22.70 -15.62
N LYS A 57 4.89 -23.77 -15.87
CA LYS A 57 5.40 -25.08 -16.19
C LYS A 57 4.73 -25.63 -17.45
N GLY A 58 5.49 -25.89 -18.48
CA GLY A 58 5.02 -26.61 -19.66
C GLY A 58 5.05 -28.12 -19.43
N THR A 59 4.45 -28.90 -20.35
CA THR A 59 4.41 -30.39 -20.26
C THR A 59 5.80 -31.01 -20.26
N ASP A 60 6.71 -30.43 -21.03
CA ASP A 60 8.04 -31.01 -21.32
C ASP A 60 9.18 -30.04 -20.92
N MET A 61 8.94 -29.16 -19.97
CA MET A 61 9.96 -28.19 -19.52
C MET A 61 9.94 -27.98 -18.01
N GLU A 62 11.08 -27.54 -17.48
CA GLU A 62 11.22 -27.12 -16.09
C GLU A 62 10.36 -25.86 -15.79
N GLU A 63 10.03 -25.69 -14.51
CA GLU A 63 9.30 -24.53 -14.02
C GLU A 63 10.12 -23.25 -14.20
N GLN A 64 9.49 -22.18 -14.66
CA GLN A 64 10.12 -20.88 -14.89
C GLN A 64 9.32 -19.77 -14.22
N ASP A 65 10.03 -18.81 -13.63
CA ASP A 65 9.41 -17.61 -13.06
C ASP A 65 8.98 -16.63 -14.16
N ALA A 66 7.84 -15.99 -13.97
CA ALA A 66 7.45 -14.85 -14.80
C ALA A 66 8.46 -13.69 -14.65
N SER A 67 8.51 -12.80 -15.64
CA SER A 67 9.32 -11.57 -15.57
C SER A 67 8.84 -10.64 -14.45
N ASP A 68 7.52 -10.57 -14.25
CA ASP A 68 6.85 -9.58 -13.42
C ASP A 68 6.09 -10.23 -12.26
N THR A 69 5.81 -9.43 -11.24
CA THR A 69 4.97 -9.77 -10.11
C THR A 69 4.03 -8.62 -9.76
N LEU A 70 3.27 -8.77 -8.67
CA LEU A 70 2.46 -7.69 -8.11
C LEU A 70 3.35 -6.56 -7.57
N ILE A 71 3.04 -5.32 -7.94
CA ILE A 71 3.77 -4.14 -7.48
C ILE A 71 2.78 -3.18 -6.83
N PRO A 72 2.79 -3.04 -5.48
CA PRO A 72 2.04 -1.99 -4.79
C PRO A 72 2.59 -0.61 -5.14
N ASP A 73 1.77 0.44 -5.10
CA ASP A 73 2.24 1.81 -5.31
C ASP A 73 3.22 2.22 -4.21
N LEU A 74 2.89 1.93 -2.96
CA LEU A 74 3.80 2.16 -1.83
C LEU A 74 3.47 1.29 -0.62
N ILE A 75 4.50 0.94 0.13
CA ILE A 75 4.44 0.30 1.45
C ILE A 75 5.15 1.19 2.45
N SER A 76 4.50 1.45 3.58
CA SER A 76 5.12 2.13 4.72
C SER A 76 5.19 1.18 5.91
N VAL A 77 6.30 1.22 6.64
CA VAL A 77 6.51 0.39 7.83
C VAL A 77 6.92 1.31 8.99
N PRO A 78 5.98 2.11 9.51
CA PRO A 78 6.24 2.99 10.63
C PRO A 78 6.15 2.26 11.95
N GLN A 79 6.80 2.83 12.97
CA GLN A 79 6.59 2.49 14.36
C GLN A 79 5.81 3.62 15.02
N ILE A 80 4.65 3.32 15.59
CA ILE A 80 3.78 4.28 16.29
C ILE A 80 3.58 3.75 17.70
N ASP A 81 3.95 4.54 18.71
CA ASP A 81 3.87 4.18 20.13
C ASP A 81 4.52 2.81 20.46
N GLY A 82 5.63 2.52 19.78
CA GLY A 82 6.37 1.27 19.98
C GLY A 82 5.77 0.05 19.26
N VAL A 83 4.72 0.22 18.48
CA VAL A 83 4.06 -0.83 17.70
C VAL A 83 4.45 -0.68 16.22
N ASP A 84 4.86 -1.79 15.62
CA ASP A 84 5.14 -1.83 14.18
C ASP A 84 3.83 -1.94 13.39
N TYR A 85 3.72 -1.13 12.35
CA TYR A 85 2.62 -1.13 11.40
C TYR A 85 3.11 -1.57 10.03
N PHE A 86 2.30 -2.30 9.29
CA PHE A 86 2.51 -2.59 7.89
C PHE A 86 1.37 -1.97 7.07
N LEU A 87 1.68 -0.90 6.36
CA LEU A 87 0.68 -0.08 5.67
C LEU A 87 0.83 -0.24 4.17
N ILE A 88 -0.23 -0.70 3.52
CA ILE A 88 -0.32 -0.90 2.08
C ILE A 88 -1.17 0.23 1.53
N PHE A 89 -0.56 1.11 0.78
CA PHE A 89 -1.25 2.24 0.16
C PHE A 89 -1.29 2.12 -1.35
N ASP A 90 -2.39 2.53 -1.92
CA ASP A 90 -2.59 2.65 -3.35
C ASP A 90 -3.09 4.07 -3.66
N ALA A 91 -2.29 4.81 -4.40
CA ALA A 91 -2.52 6.23 -4.69
C ALA A 91 -3.40 6.38 -5.92
N LYS A 92 -4.64 6.79 -5.73
CA LYS A 92 -5.62 6.95 -6.80
C LYS A 92 -5.99 8.41 -7.01
N TYR A 93 -5.88 8.90 -8.23
CA TYR A 93 -6.29 10.25 -8.59
C TYR A 93 -7.75 10.24 -9.03
N TYR A 94 -8.65 9.92 -8.08
CA TYR A 94 -10.09 9.83 -8.30
C TYR A 94 -10.85 10.84 -7.45
N ASN A 95 -11.98 11.29 -7.97
CA ASN A 95 -12.95 12.10 -7.22
C ASN A 95 -14.15 11.21 -6.85
N ILE A 96 -14.02 10.51 -5.72
CA ILE A 96 -15.01 9.55 -5.26
C ILE A 96 -16.23 10.24 -4.67
N GLN A 97 -17.43 9.86 -5.17
CA GLN A 97 -18.72 10.17 -4.56
C GLN A 97 -19.20 8.96 -3.77
N LEU A 98 -19.07 9.03 -2.45
CA LEU A 98 -19.52 8.01 -1.51
C LEU A 98 -20.29 8.70 -0.37
N GLU A 99 -21.56 8.99 -0.61
CA GLU A 99 -22.43 9.78 0.26
C GLU A 99 -23.82 9.19 0.34
N LYS A 100 -24.46 9.34 1.52
CA LYS A 100 -25.82 8.84 1.75
C LYS A 100 -26.80 9.43 0.73
N GLY A 101 -27.56 8.58 0.07
CA GLY A 101 -28.59 8.97 -0.88
C GLY A 101 -28.06 9.30 -2.28
N LYS A 102 -26.77 9.18 -2.52
CA LYS A 102 -26.17 9.35 -3.86
C LYS A 102 -25.65 8.02 -4.41
N SER A 103 -25.64 7.88 -5.72
CA SER A 103 -25.02 6.73 -6.39
C SER A 103 -23.50 6.78 -6.24
N LEU A 104 -22.88 5.62 -6.03
CA LEU A 104 -21.42 5.49 -6.03
C LEU A 104 -20.85 5.88 -7.41
N ARG A 105 -19.86 6.77 -7.43
CA ARG A 105 -19.15 7.21 -8.65
C ARG A 105 -17.69 7.51 -8.34
N GLY A 106 -16.85 7.45 -9.37
CA GLY A 106 -15.42 7.79 -9.25
C GLY A 106 -14.66 6.88 -8.27
N ASN A 107 -15.13 5.66 -8.03
CA ASN A 107 -14.49 4.70 -7.18
C ASN A 107 -13.44 3.88 -7.96
N PRO A 108 -12.40 3.35 -7.30
CA PRO A 108 -11.50 2.35 -7.88
C PRO A 108 -12.27 1.14 -8.40
N GLY A 109 -11.82 0.59 -9.51
CA GLY A 109 -12.44 -0.57 -10.13
C GLY A 109 -12.22 -1.87 -9.35
N VAL A 110 -12.91 -2.94 -9.77
CA VAL A 110 -12.78 -4.27 -9.15
C VAL A 110 -11.33 -4.75 -9.17
N SER A 111 -10.59 -4.48 -10.25
CA SER A 111 -9.17 -4.85 -10.35
C SER A 111 -8.30 -4.17 -9.29
N ASP A 112 -8.55 -2.88 -9.00
CA ASP A 112 -7.82 -2.14 -7.97
C ASP A 112 -8.12 -2.71 -6.58
N VAL A 113 -9.39 -2.94 -6.28
CA VAL A 113 -9.82 -3.56 -5.01
C VAL A 113 -9.20 -4.94 -4.85
N THR A 114 -9.22 -5.78 -5.89
CA THR A 114 -8.64 -7.14 -5.85
C THR A 114 -7.14 -7.08 -5.60
N LYS A 115 -6.40 -6.20 -6.31
CA LYS A 115 -4.95 -6.04 -6.12
C LYS A 115 -4.59 -5.69 -4.67
N GLN A 116 -5.36 -4.83 -4.03
CA GLN A 116 -5.13 -4.46 -2.63
C GLN A 116 -5.22 -5.67 -1.68
N TYR A 117 -6.15 -6.58 -1.90
CA TYR A 117 -6.22 -7.84 -1.15
C TYR A 117 -5.04 -8.76 -1.47
N LEU A 118 -4.65 -8.85 -2.74
CA LEU A 118 -3.50 -9.67 -3.15
C LEU A 118 -2.19 -9.15 -2.56
N TYR A 119 -2.01 -7.84 -2.40
CA TYR A 119 -0.85 -7.27 -1.73
C TYR A 119 -0.78 -7.69 -0.26
N GLN A 120 -1.90 -7.72 0.47
CA GLN A 120 -1.94 -8.24 1.84
C GLN A 120 -1.51 -9.71 1.89
N LEU A 121 -1.97 -10.53 0.95
CA LEU A 121 -1.58 -11.94 0.86
C LEU A 121 -0.10 -12.09 0.54
N ALA A 122 0.44 -11.30 -0.39
CA ALA A 122 1.83 -11.36 -0.79
C ALA A 122 2.81 -11.09 0.38
N TYR A 123 2.43 -10.20 1.30
CA TYR A 123 3.24 -9.89 2.48
C TYR A 123 2.88 -10.68 3.74
N ARG A 124 1.83 -11.52 3.72
CA ARG A 124 1.32 -12.21 4.91
C ARG A 124 2.39 -13.00 5.66
N HIS A 125 3.28 -13.68 4.93
CA HIS A 125 4.35 -14.47 5.56
C HIS A 125 5.36 -13.56 6.26
N PHE A 126 5.82 -12.51 5.60
CA PHE A 126 6.73 -11.51 6.17
C PHE A 126 6.14 -10.85 7.43
N ILE A 127 4.88 -10.42 7.37
CA ILE A 127 4.16 -9.81 8.48
C ILE A 127 4.10 -10.75 9.69
N LYS A 128 3.76 -12.03 9.47
CA LYS A 128 3.71 -13.04 10.53
C LYS A 128 5.08 -13.32 11.13
N ALA A 129 6.11 -13.49 10.29
CA ALA A 129 7.48 -13.81 10.73
C ALA A 129 8.05 -12.71 11.64
N HIS A 130 7.62 -11.47 11.46
CA HIS A 130 8.08 -10.32 12.26
C HIS A 130 7.08 -9.90 13.34
N ASN A 131 5.99 -10.65 13.56
CA ASN A 131 4.96 -10.34 14.55
C ASN A 131 4.39 -8.91 14.42
N ILE A 132 4.27 -8.40 13.18
CA ILE A 132 3.70 -7.07 12.95
C ILE A 132 2.22 -7.12 13.29
N ALA A 133 1.84 -6.40 14.36
CA ALA A 133 0.52 -6.50 14.95
C ALA A 133 -0.56 -5.78 14.14
N VAL A 134 -0.20 -4.70 13.46
CA VAL A 134 -1.15 -3.85 12.76
C VAL A 134 -0.86 -3.82 11.26
N VAL A 135 -1.83 -4.32 10.49
CA VAL A 135 -1.82 -4.24 9.03
C VAL A 135 -2.98 -3.36 8.60
N LYS A 136 -2.72 -2.39 7.75
CA LYS A 136 -3.78 -1.54 7.17
C LYS A 136 -3.61 -1.43 5.67
N ASN A 137 -4.73 -1.28 5.01
CA ASN A 137 -4.82 -1.16 3.57
C ASN A 137 -5.65 0.07 3.24
N CYS A 138 -5.16 0.96 2.39
CA CYS A 138 -5.83 2.24 2.18
C CYS A 138 -5.65 2.78 0.75
N PHE A 139 -6.75 3.25 0.16
CA PHE A 139 -6.73 4.13 -1.00
C PHE A 139 -6.51 5.57 -0.57
N LEU A 140 -5.49 6.22 -1.16
CA LEU A 140 -5.16 7.63 -0.94
C LEU A 140 -5.60 8.44 -2.16
N MET A 141 -6.58 9.30 -2.00
CA MET A 141 -7.11 10.14 -3.06
C MET A 141 -6.94 11.62 -2.73
N PRO A 142 -6.70 12.50 -3.72
CA PRO A 142 -6.59 13.93 -3.44
C PRO A 142 -7.94 14.57 -3.14
N THR A 143 -7.91 15.65 -2.36
CA THR A 143 -9.02 16.57 -2.16
C THR A 143 -8.52 18.01 -2.16
N GLU A 144 -9.40 18.93 -2.57
CA GLU A 144 -9.16 20.37 -2.47
C GLU A 144 -9.39 20.93 -1.05
N LYS A 145 -9.95 20.12 -0.14
CA LYS A 145 -10.13 20.51 1.26
C LYS A 145 -8.82 20.48 2.03
N ASP A 146 -8.72 21.30 3.05
CA ASP A 146 -7.48 21.44 3.85
C ASP A 146 -7.32 20.39 4.96
N GLU A 147 -8.27 19.45 5.08
CA GLU A 147 -8.28 18.39 6.09
C GLU A 147 -8.28 16.99 5.48
N ILE A 148 -7.73 16.01 6.20
CA ILE A 148 -7.83 14.60 5.86
C ILE A 148 -9.26 14.14 6.11
N ILE A 149 -9.88 13.51 5.11
CA ILE A 149 -11.26 13.05 5.22
C ILE A 149 -11.31 11.52 5.18
N ASN A 150 -11.88 10.94 6.22
CA ASN A 150 -12.27 9.54 6.21
C ASN A 150 -13.55 9.37 5.38
N LYS A 151 -13.45 8.70 4.23
CA LYS A 151 -14.59 8.39 3.35
C LYS A 151 -15.20 7.01 3.61
N GLY A 152 -14.67 6.26 4.59
CA GLY A 152 -15.14 4.93 4.90
C GLY A 152 -14.25 3.84 4.33
N THR A 153 -14.85 2.75 3.87
CA THR A 153 -14.11 1.54 3.46
C THR A 153 -14.66 0.93 2.19
N ALA A 154 -13.79 0.22 1.45
CA ALA A 154 -14.17 -0.73 0.42
C ALA A 154 -13.90 -2.15 0.90
N ARG A 155 -14.77 -3.10 0.56
CA ARG A 155 -14.58 -4.51 0.88
C ARG A 155 -15.03 -5.40 -0.26
N MET A 156 -14.51 -6.60 -0.29
CA MET A 156 -14.89 -7.66 -1.21
C MET A 156 -15.42 -8.85 -0.39
N PRO A 157 -16.75 -8.98 -0.22
CA PRO A 157 -17.34 -9.95 0.71
C PRO A 157 -16.88 -11.39 0.48
N MET A 158 -16.66 -11.79 -0.78
CA MET A 158 -16.18 -13.14 -1.11
C MET A 158 -14.76 -13.45 -0.59
N LEU A 159 -14.00 -12.46 -0.18
CA LEU A 159 -12.65 -12.60 0.37
C LEU A 159 -12.62 -12.50 1.90
N GLU A 160 -13.76 -12.31 2.56
CA GLU A 160 -13.84 -12.20 4.04
C GLU A 160 -13.27 -13.43 4.74
N ALA A 161 -13.47 -14.61 4.18
CA ALA A 161 -12.94 -15.87 4.73
C ALA A 161 -11.40 -15.91 4.79
N LEU A 162 -10.70 -15.04 4.07
CA LEU A 162 -9.25 -14.94 4.11
C LEU A 162 -8.73 -14.17 5.34
N GLY A 163 -9.61 -13.52 6.10
CA GLY A 163 -9.25 -12.74 7.29
C GLY A 163 -8.32 -11.58 6.95
N LEU A 164 -8.56 -10.90 5.83
CA LEU A 164 -7.80 -9.74 5.38
C LEU A 164 -8.50 -8.45 5.81
N GLU A 165 -7.70 -7.41 6.01
CA GLU A 165 -8.21 -6.08 6.36
C GLU A 165 -9.00 -5.46 5.20
N ASN A 166 -10.11 -4.77 5.54
CA ASN A 166 -10.84 -3.95 4.58
C ASN A 166 -9.98 -2.77 4.13
N ILE A 167 -10.25 -2.29 2.93
CA ILE A 167 -9.51 -1.17 2.35
C ILE A 167 -10.11 0.14 2.88
N GLN A 168 -9.35 0.90 3.63
CA GLN A 168 -9.73 2.24 4.07
C GLN A 168 -9.73 3.21 2.89
N ILE A 169 -10.51 4.29 2.96
CA ILE A 169 -10.52 5.34 1.95
C ILE A 169 -10.24 6.66 2.64
N ARG A 170 -9.14 7.31 2.26
CA ARG A 170 -8.75 8.62 2.79
C ARG A 170 -8.60 9.63 1.66
N LEU A 171 -9.25 10.79 1.83
CA LEU A 171 -8.99 11.95 0.97
C LEU A 171 -7.92 12.81 1.65
N MET A 172 -6.87 13.08 0.89
CA MET A 172 -5.69 13.80 1.36
C MET A 172 -5.68 15.23 0.83
N PRO A 173 -5.42 16.25 1.68
CA PRO A 173 -5.32 17.64 1.25
C PRO A 173 -4.23 17.79 0.19
N ALA A 174 -4.60 17.98 -1.08
CA ALA A 174 -3.65 17.99 -2.19
C ALA A 174 -2.56 19.06 -2.02
N THR A 175 -2.95 20.28 -1.64
CA THR A 175 -2.00 21.39 -1.42
C THR A 175 -0.94 21.01 -0.37
N SER A 176 -1.36 20.58 0.81
CA SER A 176 -0.46 20.16 1.88
C SER A 176 0.43 18.98 1.47
N MET A 177 -0.11 18.01 0.74
CA MET A 177 0.67 16.87 0.24
C MET A 177 1.77 17.31 -0.73
N TYR A 178 1.48 18.23 -1.64
CA TYR A 178 2.49 18.80 -2.54
C TYR A 178 3.54 19.62 -1.80
N GLU A 179 3.15 20.41 -0.80
CA GLU A 179 4.09 21.16 0.04
C GLU A 179 5.05 20.22 0.79
N HIS A 180 4.53 19.16 1.40
CA HIS A 180 5.36 18.14 2.05
C HIS A 180 6.31 17.46 1.06
N TYR A 181 5.82 17.11 -0.13
CA TYR A 181 6.63 16.53 -1.18
C TYR A 181 7.79 17.44 -1.60
N LEU A 182 7.51 18.72 -1.88
CA LEU A 182 8.52 19.70 -2.28
C LEU A 182 9.54 19.96 -1.17
N ALA A 183 9.09 19.96 0.08
CA ALA A 183 9.95 20.13 1.25
C ALA A 183 10.65 18.83 1.69
N GLN A 184 10.43 17.71 0.99
CA GLN A 184 10.93 16.36 1.35
C GLN A 184 10.58 15.96 2.80
N LYS A 185 9.41 16.43 3.30
CA LYS A 185 8.91 16.13 4.62
C LYS A 185 7.96 14.95 4.59
N LYS A 186 7.99 14.14 5.64
CA LYS A 186 7.03 13.07 5.86
C LYS A 186 5.82 13.62 6.62
N ILE A 187 4.66 13.01 6.37
CA ILE A 187 3.46 13.27 7.16
C ILE A 187 3.42 12.31 8.35
N ASP A 188 2.82 12.76 9.44
CA ASP A 188 2.51 11.86 10.55
C ASP A 188 1.36 10.92 10.15
N ILE A 189 1.67 9.63 10.05
CA ILE A 189 0.72 8.60 9.63
C ILE A 189 -0.42 8.42 10.64
N SER A 190 -0.21 8.76 11.92
CA SER A 190 -1.27 8.71 12.94
C SER A 190 -2.47 9.58 12.59
N LEU A 191 -2.25 10.67 11.82
CA LEU A 191 -3.31 11.55 11.33
C LEU A 191 -4.30 10.89 10.38
N LEU A 192 -3.95 9.73 9.82
CA LEU A 192 -4.85 8.98 8.94
C LEU A 192 -5.96 8.25 9.70
N GLU A 193 -5.79 8.01 11.00
CA GLU A 193 -6.75 7.25 11.82
C GLU A 193 -7.17 5.93 11.16
N LEU A 194 -6.19 5.09 10.80
CA LEU A 194 -6.39 3.82 10.10
C LEU A 194 -6.75 2.67 11.04
#